data_f2a9b72971d347dc440366974aff019b
#
_entry.id   f2a9b72971d347dc440366974aff019b
#
_cell.length_a   1.000
_cell.length_b   1.000
_cell.length_c   1.000
_cell.angle_alpha   90.00
_cell.angle_beta   90.00
_cell.angle_gamma   90.00
#
_symmetry.space_group_name_H-M   'P 1'
#
loop_
_entity.id
_entity.type
_entity.pdbx_description
1 polymer ?
#
loop_
_entity_poly.entity_id
_entity_poly.type
_entity_poly.pdbx_seq_one_letter_code
_entity_poly.pdbx_strand_id
1 'polypeptide(L)'
;MRRECYWMISKYVKEQKRYTQDELRKIFECTADDTVQIIRKLKEYGIVKNVKKSDRQSMLSDLVEEDIRVTDIESGERELYYVFSFVGVIVVYGRVLKCYPKYINSCGSPIAQMKQIMRVLEKYNSKEQVIKLYNESDDGGSFNLLAVMLYLLQDYYDNGIYANDVDIVETNGTGEILWDRTINETFSYISNNRPYYTELQTKKRTSDEYDFIRRLHACILTKFSKELEESDLPELFNIVTVELSEEQLEDLGDEDYILYRIQNELNVQYNTRKQLVLKAMYAYIAQKASFNNIDSFSIYGTNSFNLVWEKVCAQIRAATWSL
;
A
#
# COMPACT_ATOMS: atom_id res chain seq x y z
N MET A 1 -13.91 -23.00 17.97
CA MET A 1 -14.45 -21.64 18.24
C MET A 1 -14.03 -20.80 17.04
N ARG A 2 -14.93 -20.60 16.05
CA ARG A 2 -14.65 -19.81 14.84
C ARG A 2 -14.45 -18.37 15.29
N ARG A 3 -13.23 -17.83 15.15
CA ARG A 3 -13.02 -16.39 15.18
C ARG A 3 -13.73 -15.84 13.94
N GLU A 4 -14.87 -15.21 14.14
CA GLU A 4 -15.52 -14.43 13.10
C GLU A 4 -14.52 -13.34 12.69
N CYS A 5 -14.00 -13.46 11.48
CA CYS A 5 -13.21 -12.43 10.85
C CYS A 5 -14.13 -11.23 10.62
N TYR A 6 -14.12 -10.27 11.54
CA TYR A 6 -14.76 -8.97 11.35
C TYR A 6 -13.90 -8.14 10.40
N TRP A 7 -14.04 -8.41 9.10
CA TRP A 7 -13.25 -7.73 8.10
C TRP A 7 -13.94 -6.43 7.64
N MET A 8 -13.19 -5.40 7.65
CA MET A 8 -13.28 -4.07 7.05
C MET A 8 -14.69 -3.51 6.81
N ILE A 9 -15.35 -3.09 7.88
CA ILE A 9 -16.58 -2.30 7.78
C ILE A 9 -16.25 -0.97 7.11
N SER A 10 -16.78 -0.77 5.91
CA SER A 10 -16.57 0.47 5.14
C SER A 10 -17.57 1.55 5.59
N LYS A 11 -17.07 2.69 6.02
CA LYS A 11 -17.85 3.82 6.53
C LYS A 11 -17.47 5.13 5.86
N TYR A 12 -18.40 6.09 5.94
CA TYR A 12 -18.28 7.36 5.24
C TYR A 12 -18.34 8.52 6.22
N VAL A 13 -17.38 9.44 6.10
CA VAL A 13 -17.38 10.73 6.79
C VAL A 13 -17.15 11.85 5.78
N LYS A 14 -17.58 13.05 6.10
CA LYS A 14 -17.34 14.24 5.27
C LYS A 14 -16.36 15.17 5.96
N GLU A 15 -15.45 15.72 5.19
CA GLU A 15 -14.55 16.78 5.59
C GLU A 15 -15.36 17.99 6.11
N GLN A 16 -14.88 18.63 7.18
CA GLN A 16 -15.48 19.80 7.83
C GLN A 16 -16.90 19.60 8.40
N LYS A 17 -17.46 18.40 8.37
CA LYS A 17 -18.70 18.11 9.09
C LYS A 17 -18.39 17.85 10.56
N ARG A 18 -19.23 18.38 11.44
CA ARG A 18 -19.15 18.20 12.89
C ARG A 18 -19.79 16.86 13.28
N TYR A 19 -19.09 16.07 14.06
CA TYR A 19 -19.54 14.78 14.59
C TYR A 19 -19.43 14.79 16.10
N THR A 20 -20.43 14.24 16.76
CA THR A 20 -20.36 13.92 18.20
C THR A 20 -19.63 12.59 18.41
N GLN A 21 -19.19 12.33 19.64
CA GLN A 21 -18.56 11.05 19.98
C GLN A 21 -19.52 9.87 19.76
N ASP A 22 -20.80 10.03 20.07
CA ASP A 22 -21.82 8.98 19.86
C ASP A 22 -22.08 8.71 18.38
N GLU A 23 -22.05 9.74 17.52
CA GLU A 23 -22.15 9.55 16.07
C GLU A 23 -20.93 8.81 15.53
N LEU A 24 -19.72 9.16 15.98
CA LEU A 24 -18.50 8.45 15.59
C LEU A 24 -18.51 7.00 16.08
N ARG A 25 -19.00 6.74 17.29
CA ARG A 25 -19.16 5.38 17.81
C ARG A 25 -20.09 4.55 16.92
N LYS A 26 -21.20 5.13 16.45
CA LYS A 26 -22.12 4.47 15.51
C LYS A 26 -21.49 4.26 14.13
N ILE A 27 -20.69 5.23 13.66
CA ILE A 27 -19.97 5.12 12.39
C ILE A 27 -18.90 4.02 12.46
N PHE A 28 -18.12 3.99 13.54
CA PHE A 28 -17.06 3.00 13.71
C PHE A 28 -17.57 1.61 14.12
N GLU A 29 -18.81 1.49 14.58
CA GLU A 29 -19.41 0.25 15.09
C GLU A 29 -18.51 -0.44 16.12
N CYS A 30 -18.01 0.31 17.09
CA CYS A 30 -17.08 -0.19 18.09
C CYS A 30 -17.50 0.22 19.52
N THR A 31 -16.78 -0.29 20.51
CA THR A 31 -16.99 0.06 21.92
C THR A 31 -16.64 1.53 22.17
N ALA A 32 -17.08 2.07 23.32
CA ALA A 32 -16.75 3.44 23.68
C ALA A 32 -15.24 3.66 23.85
N ASP A 33 -14.54 2.67 24.43
CA ASP A 33 -13.09 2.72 24.67
C ASP A 33 -12.30 2.68 23.36
N ASP A 34 -12.67 1.79 22.44
CA ASP A 34 -12.05 1.72 21.09
C ASP A 34 -12.28 3.02 20.31
N THR A 35 -13.49 3.61 20.42
CA THR A 35 -13.79 4.90 19.78
C THR A 35 -12.84 5.99 20.26
N VAL A 36 -12.59 6.05 21.57
CA VAL A 36 -11.67 7.04 22.15
C VAL A 36 -10.24 6.82 21.65
N GLN A 37 -9.79 5.57 21.58
CA GLN A 37 -8.45 5.25 21.06
C GLN A 37 -8.30 5.59 19.57
N ILE A 38 -9.31 5.26 18.74
CA ILE A 38 -9.33 5.63 17.33
C ILE A 38 -9.28 7.15 17.17
N ILE A 39 -10.13 7.89 17.89
CA ILE A 39 -10.16 9.36 17.83
C ILE A 39 -8.80 9.94 18.27
N ARG A 40 -8.18 9.38 19.32
CA ARG A 40 -6.85 9.82 19.77
C ARG A 40 -5.81 9.67 18.67
N LYS A 41 -5.74 8.51 18.02
CA LYS A 41 -4.85 8.27 16.89
C LYS A 41 -5.13 9.23 15.73
N LEU A 42 -6.39 9.39 15.34
CA LEU A 42 -6.76 10.34 14.28
C LEU A 42 -6.33 11.79 14.60
N LYS A 43 -6.30 12.19 15.86
CA LYS A 43 -5.78 13.49 16.28
C LYS A 43 -4.25 13.57 16.20
N GLU A 44 -3.55 12.53 16.63
CA GLU A 44 -2.08 12.45 16.56
C GLU A 44 -1.59 12.64 15.10
N TYR A 45 -2.35 12.13 14.12
CA TYR A 45 -2.09 12.33 12.69
C TYR A 45 -2.70 13.61 12.08
N GLY A 46 -3.26 14.50 12.91
CA GLY A 46 -3.85 15.75 12.45
C GLY A 46 -5.09 15.61 11.54
N ILE A 47 -5.70 14.41 11.51
CA ILE A 47 -6.87 14.11 10.67
C ILE A 47 -8.15 14.66 11.29
N VAL A 48 -8.24 14.62 12.62
CA VAL A 48 -9.41 15.07 13.38
C VAL A 48 -9.00 16.21 14.30
N LYS A 49 -9.78 17.29 14.27
CA LYS A 49 -9.65 18.44 15.17
C LYS A 49 -10.86 18.54 16.11
N ASN A 50 -10.66 19.06 17.33
CA ASN A 50 -11.73 19.35 18.26
C ASN A 50 -12.29 20.76 18.00
N VAL A 51 -13.60 20.90 17.97
CA VAL A 51 -14.29 22.19 17.81
C VAL A 51 -15.27 22.38 18.96
N LYS A 52 -15.26 23.55 19.59
CA LYS A 52 -16.21 23.90 20.67
C LYS A 52 -17.55 24.31 20.08
N LYS A 53 -18.65 24.08 20.82
CA LYS A 53 -20.04 24.42 20.42
C LYS A 53 -20.26 25.93 20.25
N SER A 54 -19.46 26.77 20.91
CA SER A 54 -19.61 28.24 20.91
C SER A 54 -19.12 28.95 19.66
N ASP A 55 -18.36 28.27 18.79
CA ASP A 55 -17.90 28.87 17.55
C ASP A 55 -19.06 28.95 16.55
N ARG A 56 -19.83 30.04 16.65
CA ARG A 56 -20.76 30.43 15.59
C ARG A 56 -19.94 30.58 14.32
N GLN A 57 -20.26 29.78 13.32
CA GLN A 57 -19.74 29.95 11.97
C GLN A 57 -20.02 31.39 11.51
N SER A 58 -19.00 32.25 11.52
CA SER A 58 -18.98 33.35 10.61
C SER A 58 -18.64 32.75 9.25
N MET A 59 -19.43 33.05 8.22
CA MET A 59 -19.16 32.61 6.82
C MET A 59 -17.78 33.05 6.29
N LEU A 60 -17.05 33.84 7.04
CA LEU A 60 -15.70 34.32 6.76
C LEU A 60 -14.58 33.42 7.30
N SER A 61 -14.86 32.52 8.24
CA SER A 61 -13.84 31.59 8.81
C SER A 61 -13.43 30.49 7.84
N ASP A 62 -14.17 30.29 6.76
CA ASP A 62 -13.80 29.34 5.69
C ASP A 62 -12.62 29.81 4.82
N LEU A 63 -12.18 31.07 4.95
CA LEU A 63 -11.12 31.67 4.16
C LEU A 63 -9.81 31.93 4.92
N VAL A 64 -9.83 31.76 6.24
CA VAL A 64 -8.65 31.98 7.09
C VAL A 64 -8.34 30.69 7.83
N GLU A 65 -7.17 30.11 7.57
CA GLU A 65 -6.57 29.08 8.41
C GLU A 65 -6.22 29.72 9.77
N GLU A 66 -7.16 29.77 10.69
CA GLU A 66 -6.84 30.06 12.07
C GLU A 66 -6.27 28.81 12.73
N ASP A 67 -5.00 28.89 13.10
CA ASP A 67 -4.36 28.01 14.06
C ASP A 67 -5.19 27.98 15.35
N ILE A 68 -6.04 26.95 15.48
CA ILE A 68 -6.81 26.73 16.71
C ILE A 68 -5.82 26.25 17.76
N ARG A 69 -5.29 27.18 18.55
CA ARG A 69 -4.49 26.90 19.72
C ARG A 69 -5.31 26.06 20.68
N VAL A 70 -4.79 24.90 21.04
CA VAL A 70 -5.30 24.06 22.12
C VAL A 70 -5.14 24.85 23.42
N THR A 71 -6.18 25.53 23.88
CA THR A 71 -6.23 26.10 25.23
C THR A 71 -6.81 25.07 26.17
N ASP A 72 -6.10 24.89 27.28
CA ASP A 72 -6.38 23.96 28.38
C ASP A 72 -7.86 23.92 28.80
N ILE A 73 -8.30 22.69 29.03
CA ILE A 73 -9.68 22.37 29.39
C ILE A 73 -9.79 22.51 30.90
N GLU A 74 -10.36 23.60 31.37
CA GLU A 74 -10.98 23.64 32.71
C GLU A 74 -12.42 23.17 32.65
N SER A 75 -12.69 22.17 33.44
CA SER A 75 -13.93 21.51 33.87
C SER A 75 -15.26 22.22 33.59
N GLY A 76 -16.06 21.62 32.74
CA GLY A 76 -17.47 21.83 32.51
C GLY A 76 -17.89 21.03 31.29
N GLU A 77 -18.90 20.20 31.41
CA GLU A 77 -19.50 19.36 30.36
C GLU A 77 -19.85 20.20 29.12
N ARG A 78 -18.86 20.41 28.24
CA ARG A 78 -19.06 21.08 26.96
C ARG A 78 -19.06 19.99 25.91
N GLU A 79 -20.15 19.83 25.18
CA GLU A 79 -20.22 18.97 24.02
C GLU A 79 -19.08 19.31 23.08
N LEU A 80 -18.13 18.38 22.93
CA LEU A 80 -17.00 18.46 22.01
C LEU A 80 -17.44 17.86 20.68
N TYR A 81 -17.25 18.63 19.61
CA TYR A 81 -17.41 18.12 18.26
C TYR A 81 -16.07 17.75 17.66
N TYR A 82 -16.08 16.73 16.84
CA TYR A 82 -14.93 16.26 16.06
C TYR A 82 -15.14 16.62 14.61
N VAL A 83 -14.12 17.21 13.99
CA VAL A 83 -14.15 17.64 12.59
C VAL A 83 -13.00 16.98 11.87
N PHE A 84 -13.28 16.34 10.73
CA PHE A 84 -12.28 15.75 9.86
C PHE A 84 -11.70 16.81 8.94
N SER A 85 -10.35 16.91 8.90
CA SER A 85 -9.59 17.79 7.98
C SER A 85 -8.79 16.96 6.97
N PHE A 86 -9.34 15.85 6.52
CA PHE A 86 -8.68 14.88 5.66
C PHE A 86 -9.62 14.40 4.56
N VAL A 87 -9.08 14.18 3.35
CA VAL A 87 -9.77 13.56 2.23
C VAL A 87 -8.97 12.37 1.74
N GLY A 88 -9.62 11.21 1.70
CA GLY A 88 -8.96 9.95 1.32
C GLY A 88 -9.52 8.75 2.05
N VAL A 89 -8.71 7.73 2.18
CA VAL A 89 -9.03 6.47 2.86
C VAL A 89 -8.11 6.30 4.07
N ILE A 90 -8.70 5.93 5.18
CA ILE A 90 -8.01 5.60 6.42
C ILE A 90 -8.40 4.17 6.79
N VAL A 91 -7.41 3.33 7.02
CA VAL A 91 -7.62 2.00 7.60
C VAL A 91 -7.13 2.04 9.03
N VAL A 92 -8.04 1.80 9.95
CA VAL A 92 -7.77 1.82 11.38
C VAL A 92 -8.59 0.75 12.07
N TYR A 93 -7.92 -0.10 12.84
CA TYR A 93 -8.59 -1.11 13.67
C TYR A 93 -9.53 -2.03 12.87
N GLY A 94 -9.10 -2.52 11.70
CA GLY A 94 -9.92 -3.36 10.82
C GLY A 94 -11.13 -2.65 10.19
N ARG A 95 -11.11 -1.33 10.11
CA ARG A 95 -12.18 -0.51 9.51
C ARG A 95 -11.62 0.38 8.43
N VAL A 96 -12.35 0.47 7.33
CA VAL A 96 -12.07 1.39 6.22
C VAL A 96 -12.95 2.62 6.36
N LEU A 97 -12.33 3.75 6.64
CA LEU A 97 -13.01 5.03 6.74
C LEU A 97 -12.74 5.85 5.49
N LYS A 98 -13.78 6.16 4.72
CA LYS A 98 -13.72 6.99 3.52
C LYS A 98 -14.09 8.41 3.86
N CYS A 99 -13.12 9.32 3.74
CA CYS A 99 -13.27 10.74 4.03
C CYS A 99 -13.52 11.49 2.73
N TYR A 100 -14.74 12.00 2.56
CA TYR A 100 -15.16 12.76 1.37
C TYR A 100 -14.91 14.25 1.52
N PRO A 101 -14.54 14.96 0.44
CA PRO A 101 -14.48 16.42 0.46
C PRO A 101 -15.83 17.04 0.81
N LYS A 102 -15.80 18.24 1.38
CA LYS A 102 -17.01 19.01 1.77
C LYS A 102 -17.97 19.31 0.61
N TYR A 103 -17.44 19.45 -0.60
CA TYR A 103 -18.19 19.88 -1.78
C TYR A 103 -18.91 18.77 -2.55
N ILE A 104 -18.82 17.53 -2.11
CA ILE A 104 -19.52 16.43 -2.79
C ILE A 104 -21.02 16.50 -2.54
N ASN A 105 -21.77 16.67 -3.62
CA ASN A 105 -23.20 16.52 -3.65
C ASN A 105 -23.59 15.04 -3.71
N SER A 106 -24.66 14.67 -3.01
CA SER A 106 -25.12 13.29 -2.84
C SER A 106 -25.76 12.63 -4.08
N CYS A 107 -25.48 13.14 -5.28
CA CYS A 107 -25.96 12.56 -6.54
C CYS A 107 -24.91 11.56 -7.10
N GLY A 108 -25.18 10.27 -6.97
CA GLY A 108 -24.37 9.20 -7.54
C GLY A 108 -23.93 8.13 -6.53
N SER A 109 -23.31 7.08 -7.03
CA SER A 109 -22.73 6.03 -6.18
C SER A 109 -21.57 6.60 -5.34
N PRO A 110 -21.57 6.45 -4.01
CA PRO A 110 -20.49 6.92 -3.17
C PRO A 110 -19.12 6.34 -3.57
N ILE A 111 -19.07 5.08 -3.96
CA ILE A 111 -17.85 4.40 -4.39
C ILE A 111 -17.30 5.05 -5.67
N ALA A 112 -18.15 5.33 -6.66
CA ALA A 112 -17.73 5.95 -7.91
C ALA A 112 -17.14 7.35 -7.69
N GLN A 113 -17.71 8.13 -6.76
CA GLN A 113 -17.19 9.44 -6.38
C GLN A 113 -15.82 9.33 -5.71
N MET A 114 -15.66 8.37 -4.78
CA MET A 114 -14.37 8.15 -4.12
C MET A 114 -13.30 7.66 -5.11
N LYS A 115 -13.68 6.82 -6.08
CA LYS A 115 -12.80 6.38 -7.17
C LYS A 115 -12.24 7.57 -7.96
N GLN A 116 -13.06 8.56 -8.25
CA GLN A 116 -12.61 9.80 -8.92
C GLN A 116 -11.65 10.61 -8.05
N ILE A 117 -11.95 10.72 -6.74
CA ILE A 117 -11.07 11.40 -5.79
C ILE A 117 -9.71 10.71 -5.73
N MET A 118 -9.69 9.37 -5.63
CA MET A 118 -8.46 8.59 -5.60
C MET A 118 -7.61 8.80 -6.86
N ARG A 119 -8.20 8.75 -8.05
CA ARG A 119 -7.50 9.04 -9.32
C ARG A 119 -6.89 10.44 -9.35
N VAL A 120 -7.59 11.43 -8.80
CA VAL A 120 -7.07 12.80 -8.70
C VAL A 120 -5.89 12.84 -7.72
N LEU A 121 -6.00 12.19 -6.56
CA LEU A 121 -4.93 12.13 -5.57
C LEU A 121 -3.70 11.39 -6.12
N GLU A 122 -3.87 10.27 -6.81
CA GLU A 122 -2.79 9.54 -7.49
C GLU A 122 -2.04 10.44 -8.48
N LYS A 123 -2.77 11.18 -9.30
CA LYS A 123 -2.17 12.07 -10.29
C LYS A 123 -1.35 13.19 -9.67
N TYR A 124 -1.77 13.73 -8.53
CA TYR A 124 -1.14 14.89 -7.90
C TYR A 124 -0.13 14.55 -6.80
N ASN A 125 -0.22 13.37 -6.19
CA ASN A 125 0.66 12.94 -5.08
C ASN A 125 1.64 11.81 -5.48
N SER A 126 1.68 11.38 -6.72
CA SER A 126 2.08 10.05 -7.19
C SER A 126 3.53 9.63 -6.97
N LYS A 127 4.48 10.50 -6.63
CA LYS A 127 5.88 10.06 -6.49
C LYS A 127 6.52 10.33 -5.12
N GLU A 128 6.17 11.42 -4.48
CA GLU A 128 6.81 11.81 -3.22
C GLU A 128 6.29 11.02 -2.01
N GLN A 129 5.01 10.61 -2.02
CA GLN A 129 4.43 9.85 -0.89
C GLN A 129 4.94 8.41 -0.81
N VAL A 130 5.13 7.74 -1.95
CA VAL A 130 5.70 6.37 -1.96
C VAL A 130 7.14 6.40 -1.46
N ILE A 131 7.92 7.43 -1.80
CA ILE A 131 9.30 7.60 -1.36
C ILE A 131 9.37 7.93 0.14
N LYS A 132 8.47 8.76 0.66
CA LYS A 132 8.38 9.07 2.10
C LYS A 132 8.08 7.83 2.96
N LEU A 133 7.30 6.87 2.45
CA LEU A 133 6.98 5.62 3.15
C LEU A 133 8.22 4.80 3.54
N TYR A 134 9.34 4.97 2.84
CA TYR A 134 10.57 4.22 3.09
C TYR A 134 11.65 5.02 3.83
N ASN A 135 11.58 6.35 3.77
CA ASN A 135 12.62 7.21 4.35
C ASN A 135 12.29 7.69 5.77
N GLU A 136 11.04 7.59 6.21
CA GLU A 136 10.61 8.05 7.54
C GLU A 136 10.80 7.02 8.67
N SER A 137 11.40 5.86 8.38
CA SER A 137 11.77 4.88 9.42
C SER A 137 12.83 5.40 10.41
N ASP A 138 13.56 6.47 10.08
CA ASP A 138 14.57 7.06 10.96
C ASP A 138 13.99 8.06 11.98
N ASP A 139 12.73 8.51 11.80
CA ASP A 139 12.15 9.60 12.62
C ASP A 139 10.83 9.21 13.32
N GLY A 140 10.60 7.90 13.56
CA GLY A 140 9.40 7.41 14.26
C GLY A 140 8.11 7.49 13.44
N GLY A 141 8.21 7.58 12.12
CA GLY A 141 7.09 7.57 11.20
C GLY A 141 6.31 6.25 11.26
N SER A 142 5.00 6.34 11.32
CA SER A 142 4.12 5.18 11.36
C SER A 142 4.17 4.43 10.03
N PHE A 143 4.37 3.11 10.11
CA PHE A 143 4.33 2.21 8.97
C PHE A 143 2.94 2.22 8.30
N ASN A 144 2.90 2.49 7.00
CA ASN A 144 1.66 2.51 6.23
C ASN A 144 1.47 1.21 5.45
N LEU A 145 0.82 0.24 6.08
CA LEU A 145 0.57 -1.08 5.51
C LEU A 145 -0.19 -1.01 4.19
N LEU A 146 -1.26 -0.21 4.10
CA LEU A 146 -2.06 -0.09 2.88
C LEU A 146 -1.21 0.39 1.69
N ALA A 147 -0.34 1.36 1.91
CA ALA A 147 0.52 1.86 0.84
C ALA A 147 1.56 0.82 0.39
N VAL A 148 2.09 0.02 1.30
CA VAL A 148 2.99 -1.10 0.97
C VAL A 148 2.26 -2.16 0.16
N MET A 149 1.04 -2.54 0.56
CA MET A 149 0.20 -3.49 -0.18
C MET A 149 -0.10 -2.99 -1.61
N LEU A 150 -0.55 -1.74 -1.73
CA LEU A 150 -0.84 -1.12 -3.02
C LEU A 150 0.40 -1.06 -3.91
N TYR A 151 1.55 -0.70 -3.34
CA TYR A 151 2.81 -0.65 -4.07
C TYR A 151 3.23 -2.02 -4.61
N LEU A 152 3.22 -3.07 -3.77
CA LEU A 152 3.64 -4.41 -4.18
C LEU A 152 2.69 -5.00 -5.24
N LEU A 153 1.39 -4.80 -5.09
CA LEU A 153 0.41 -5.23 -6.10
C LEU A 153 0.59 -4.46 -7.41
N GLN A 154 0.76 -3.14 -7.37
CA GLN A 154 0.98 -2.33 -8.56
C GLN A 154 2.29 -2.74 -9.27
N ASP A 155 3.38 -2.92 -8.52
CA ASP A 155 4.65 -3.38 -9.08
C ASP A 155 4.52 -4.75 -9.75
N TYR A 156 3.75 -5.66 -9.16
CA TYR A 156 3.47 -6.95 -9.75
C TYR A 156 2.73 -6.82 -11.09
N TYR A 157 1.73 -5.94 -11.21
CA TYR A 157 1.02 -5.72 -12.48
C TYR A 157 1.89 -5.10 -13.55
N ASP A 158 2.76 -4.18 -13.15
CA ASP A 158 3.62 -3.46 -14.10
C ASP A 158 4.80 -4.31 -14.57
N ASN A 159 5.33 -5.19 -13.73
CA ASN A 159 6.61 -5.84 -13.93
C ASN A 159 6.62 -7.36 -13.72
N GLY A 160 5.54 -7.93 -13.22
CA GLY A 160 5.47 -9.34 -12.84
C GLY A 160 6.10 -9.67 -11.49
N ILE A 161 6.09 -10.95 -11.16
CA ILE A 161 6.63 -11.45 -9.90
C ILE A 161 8.15 -11.21 -9.82
N TYR A 162 8.64 -10.97 -8.59
CA TYR A 162 10.09 -10.93 -8.36
C TYR A 162 10.73 -12.24 -8.83
N ALA A 163 11.75 -12.15 -9.66
CA ALA A 163 12.49 -13.30 -10.14
C ALA A 163 13.97 -12.96 -10.34
N ASN A 164 14.83 -13.89 -9.98
CA ASN A 164 16.24 -13.87 -10.32
C ASN A 164 16.49 -14.77 -11.50
N ASP A 165 17.36 -14.31 -12.39
CA ASP A 165 17.78 -15.13 -13.53
C ASP A 165 18.89 -16.08 -13.10
N VAL A 166 18.74 -17.33 -13.48
CA VAL A 166 19.73 -18.39 -13.27
C VAL A 166 20.17 -18.91 -14.63
N ASP A 167 21.47 -19.13 -14.75
CA ASP A 167 22.04 -19.75 -15.92
C ASP A 167 21.96 -21.28 -15.76
N ILE A 168 21.13 -21.92 -16.57
CA ILE A 168 21.00 -23.38 -16.61
C ILE A 168 21.85 -23.91 -17.77
N VAL A 169 22.62 -24.97 -17.50
CA VAL A 169 23.36 -25.70 -18.52
C VAL A 169 22.62 -26.98 -18.83
N GLU A 170 22.27 -27.16 -20.08
CA GLU A 170 21.52 -28.30 -20.60
C GLU A 170 22.25 -28.94 -21.77
N THR A 171 22.12 -30.27 -21.91
CA THR A 171 22.64 -30.96 -23.09
C THR A 171 21.62 -30.82 -24.24
N ASN A 172 22.08 -30.36 -25.38
CA ASN A 172 21.25 -30.11 -26.58
C ASN A 172 20.07 -29.15 -26.36
N GLY A 173 20.19 -28.21 -25.43
CA GLY A 173 19.20 -27.18 -25.16
C GLY A 173 19.18 -26.07 -26.23
N THR A 174 18.28 -25.08 -26.02
CA THR A 174 18.06 -23.98 -26.98
C THR A 174 18.97 -22.76 -26.74
N GLY A 175 19.90 -22.84 -25.80
CA GLY A 175 20.73 -21.72 -25.37
C GLY A 175 22.03 -21.53 -26.18
N GLU A 176 22.91 -20.66 -25.69
CA GLU A 176 24.26 -20.46 -26.24
C GLU A 176 25.11 -21.70 -26.01
N ILE A 177 25.88 -22.12 -27.06
CA ILE A 177 26.75 -23.31 -26.95
C ILE A 177 27.99 -22.96 -26.14
N LEU A 178 28.22 -23.72 -25.07
CA LEU A 178 29.44 -23.67 -24.26
C LEU A 178 30.50 -24.59 -24.87
N TRP A 179 31.26 -24.08 -25.83
CA TRP A 179 32.25 -24.88 -26.54
C TRP A 179 33.30 -25.49 -25.64
N ASP A 180 33.77 -24.76 -24.62
CA ASP A 180 34.78 -25.29 -23.70
C ASP A 180 34.27 -26.52 -22.94
N ARG A 181 33.00 -26.48 -22.49
CA ARG A 181 32.35 -27.61 -21.83
C ARG A 181 32.04 -28.73 -22.81
N THR A 182 31.54 -28.40 -24.00
CA THR A 182 31.23 -29.37 -25.03
C THR A 182 32.50 -30.19 -25.40
N ILE A 183 33.64 -29.51 -25.61
CA ILE A 183 34.90 -30.17 -25.97
C ILE A 183 35.45 -31.03 -24.84
N ASN A 184 35.33 -30.58 -23.60
CA ASN A 184 35.94 -31.25 -22.44
C ASN A 184 35.06 -32.34 -21.82
N GLU A 185 33.74 -32.21 -21.90
CA GLU A 185 32.78 -33.07 -21.16
C GLU A 185 32.00 -34.02 -22.09
N THR A 186 31.98 -33.78 -23.45
CA THR A 186 31.20 -34.63 -24.36
C THR A 186 32.08 -35.43 -25.28
N PHE A 187 31.59 -36.59 -25.71
CA PHE A 187 32.33 -37.46 -26.62
C PHE A 187 32.31 -36.91 -28.05
N SER A 188 33.49 -36.85 -28.68
CA SER A 188 33.63 -36.43 -30.08
C SER A 188 33.75 -37.63 -31.01
N TYR A 189 32.97 -37.63 -32.08
CA TYR A 189 33.12 -38.57 -33.20
C TYR A 189 34.09 -37.99 -34.26
N ILE A 190 35.04 -38.73 -34.67
CA ILE A 190 35.97 -38.28 -35.71
C ILE A 190 35.50 -38.77 -37.08
N SER A 191 35.21 -37.86 -38.01
CA SER A 191 34.89 -38.15 -39.38
C SER A 191 35.69 -37.21 -40.29
N ASN A 192 36.35 -37.75 -41.32
CA ASN A 192 37.21 -36.99 -42.23
C ASN A 192 38.25 -36.09 -41.51
N ASN A 193 38.85 -36.62 -40.47
CA ASN A 193 39.81 -35.93 -39.62
C ASN A 193 39.29 -34.67 -38.91
N ARG A 194 37.96 -34.58 -38.70
CA ARG A 194 37.30 -33.48 -37.99
C ARG A 194 36.46 -34.05 -36.84
N PRO A 195 36.48 -33.41 -35.66
CA PRO A 195 35.62 -33.81 -34.56
C PRO A 195 34.18 -33.34 -34.82
N TYR A 196 33.20 -34.19 -34.57
CA TYR A 196 31.75 -33.92 -34.54
C TYR A 196 31.22 -34.24 -33.16
N TYR A 197 30.43 -33.29 -32.63
CA TYR A 197 29.80 -33.43 -31.34
C TYR A 197 28.28 -33.62 -31.55
N THR A 198 27.74 -34.69 -31.05
CA THR A 198 26.29 -35.00 -31.09
C THR A 198 25.58 -34.46 -29.86
N GLU A 199 26.32 -34.22 -28.78
CA GLU A 199 25.86 -33.63 -27.54
C GLU A 199 26.55 -32.30 -27.35
N LEU A 200 25.75 -31.22 -27.34
CA LEU A 200 26.23 -29.86 -27.16
C LEU A 200 25.83 -29.37 -25.80
N GLN A 201 26.76 -28.89 -24.99
CA GLN A 201 26.46 -28.21 -23.75
C GLN A 201 26.01 -26.78 -24.06
N THR A 202 24.78 -26.45 -23.69
CA THR A 202 24.18 -25.15 -23.97
C THR A 202 23.84 -24.44 -22.69
N LYS A 203 24.00 -23.14 -22.65
CA LYS A 203 23.67 -22.26 -21.52
C LYS A 203 22.45 -21.44 -21.88
N LYS A 204 21.40 -21.57 -21.06
CA LYS A 204 20.19 -20.78 -21.19
C LYS A 204 19.96 -20.00 -19.91
N ARG A 205 19.68 -18.72 -20.07
CA ARG A 205 19.24 -17.89 -18.94
C ARG A 205 17.74 -18.05 -18.74
N THR A 206 17.32 -18.42 -17.54
CA THR A 206 15.91 -18.59 -17.18
C THR A 206 15.65 -18.05 -15.79
N SER A 207 14.39 -17.76 -15.50
CA SER A 207 14.01 -17.37 -14.12
C SER A 207 13.97 -18.60 -13.22
N ASP A 208 14.53 -18.48 -12.03
CA ASP A 208 14.45 -19.53 -11.01
C ASP A 208 13.05 -19.55 -10.40
N GLU A 209 12.31 -20.62 -10.69
CA GLU A 209 10.95 -20.80 -10.14
C GLU A 209 10.95 -21.19 -8.65
N TYR A 210 12.06 -21.78 -8.19
CA TYR A 210 12.24 -22.22 -6.81
C TYR A 210 12.95 -21.20 -5.92
N ASP A 211 13.25 -20.01 -6.48
CA ASP A 211 13.86 -18.93 -5.71
C ASP A 211 12.99 -18.58 -4.49
N PHE A 212 13.62 -18.58 -3.31
CA PHE A 212 12.97 -18.27 -2.05
C PHE A 212 12.24 -16.92 -2.07
N ILE A 213 12.90 -15.89 -2.62
CA ILE A 213 12.33 -14.53 -2.66
C ILE A 213 11.12 -14.47 -3.60
N ARG A 214 11.16 -15.20 -4.72
CA ARG A 214 10.03 -15.33 -5.64
C ARG A 214 8.82 -15.95 -4.94
N ARG A 215 9.02 -17.06 -4.24
CA ARG A 215 7.97 -17.75 -3.47
C ARG A 215 7.41 -16.86 -2.35
N LEU A 216 8.30 -16.19 -1.62
CA LEU A 216 7.92 -15.23 -0.59
C LEU A 216 7.06 -14.09 -1.16
N HIS A 217 7.46 -13.50 -2.29
CA HIS A 217 6.69 -12.45 -2.96
C HIS A 217 5.30 -12.94 -3.38
N ALA A 218 5.20 -14.15 -3.98
CA ALA A 218 3.94 -14.75 -4.35
C ALA A 218 3.01 -14.96 -3.14
N CYS A 219 3.56 -15.45 -2.03
CA CYS A 219 2.86 -15.67 -0.78
C CYS A 219 2.31 -14.36 -0.19
N ILE A 220 3.15 -13.30 -0.15
CA ILE A 220 2.74 -11.97 0.34
C ILE A 220 1.62 -11.38 -0.53
N LEU A 221 1.76 -11.44 -1.86
CA LEU A 221 0.75 -10.92 -2.79
C LEU A 221 -0.59 -11.65 -2.67
N THR A 222 -0.56 -12.98 -2.51
CA THR A 222 -1.76 -13.79 -2.29
C THR A 222 -2.44 -13.41 -0.97
N LYS A 223 -1.66 -13.24 0.10
CA LYS A 223 -2.18 -12.82 1.40
C LYS A 223 -2.81 -11.44 1.33
N PHE A 224 -2.16 -10.48 0.69
CA PHE A 224 -2.70 -9.13 0.49
C PHE A 224 -3.99 -9.15 -0.32
N SER A 225 -4.04 -9.95 -1.39
CA SER A 225 -5.23 -10.10 -2.21
C SER A 225 -6.42 -10.63 -1.40
N LYS A 226 -6.22 -11.66 -0.59
CA LYS A 226 -7.25 -12.21 0.30
C LYS A 226 -7.70 -11.19 1.37
N GLU A 227 -6.77 -10.44 1.95
CA GLU A 227 -7.08 -9.37 2.91
C GLU A 227 -7.86 -8.22 2.27
N LEU A 228 -7.58 -7.86 1.04
CA LEU A 228 -8.28 -6.79 0.31
C LEU A 228 -9.64 -7.21 -0.22
N GLU A 229 -9.82 -8.48 -0.65
CA GLU A 229 -11.11 -9.00 -1.17
C GLU A 229 -12.28 -8.87 -0.20
N GLU A 230 -11.99 -8.91 1.10
CA GLU A 230 -13.00 -8.75 2.14
C GLU A 230 -13.43 -7.29 2.35
N SER A 231 -12.89 -6.37 1.55
CA SER A 231 -13.19 -4.94 1.56
C SER A 231 -13.59 -4.45 0.17
N ASP A 232 -14.04 -3.20 0.07
CA ASP A 232 -14.27 -2.51 -1.20
C ASP A 232 -13.03 -1.74 -1.71
N LEU A 233 -11.87 -1.96 -1.08
CA LEU A 233 -10.60 -1.34 -1.50
C LEU A 233 -10.13 -1.77 -2.89
N PRO A 234 -10.24 -3.05 -3.32
CA PRO A 234 -9.88 -3.45 -4.67
C PRO A 234 -10.66 -2.67 -5.73
N GLU A 235 -11.96 -2.53 -5.53
CA GLU A 235 -12.79 -1.73 -6.43
C GLU A 235 -12.38 -0.26 -6.41
N LEU A 236 -12.08 0.29 -5.24
CA LEU A 236 -11.73 1.70 -5.06
C LEU A 236 -10.42 2.07 -5.76
N PHE A 237 -9.39 1.23 -5.65
CA PHE A 237 -8.07 1.44 -6.24
C PHE A 237 -7.91 0.82 -7.62
N ASN A 238 -8.99 0.20 -8.15
CA ASN A 238 -8.98 -0.50 -9.43
C ASN A 238 -7.89 -1.60 -9.50
N ILE A 239 -7.73 -2.33 -8.40
CA ILE A 239 -6.78 -3.43 -8.26
C ILE A 239 -7.52 -4.74 -8.49
N VAL A 240 -6.93 -5.61 -9.27
CA VAL A 240 -7.37 -6.99 -9.41
C VAL A 240 -6.62 -7.83 -8.37
N THR A 241 -7.31 -8.66 -7.64
CA THR A 241 -6.71 -9.58 -6.68
C THR A 241 -6.09 -10.76 -7.39
N VAL A 242 -5.04 -11.33 -6.82
CA VAL A 242 -4.27 -12.44 -7.41
C VAL A 242 -4.08 -13.56 -6.41
N GLU A 243 -4.10 -14.79 -6.89
CA GLU A 243 -3.74 -15.98 -6.12
C GLU A 243 -2.58 -16.67 -6.84
N LEU A 244 -1.37 -16.48 -6.31
CA LEU A 244 -0.11 -16.89 -6.93
C LEU A 244 0.54 -18.06 -6.20
N SER A 245 0.17 -18.30 -4.95
CA SER A 245 0.74 -19.36 -4.12
C SER A 245 -0.31 -19.93 -3.17
N GLU A 246 -0.25 -21.23 -2.95
CA GLU A 246 -1.01 -21.93 -1.90
C GLU A 246 -0.24 -21.96 -0.57
N GLU A 247 1.06 -21.64 -0.60
CA GLU A 247 1.93 -21.64 0.58
C GLU A 247 1.56 -20.48 1.52
N GLN A 248 1.73 -20.74 2.82
CA GLN A 248 1.61 -19.71 3.86
C GLN A 248 3.00 -19.17 4.22
N LEU A 249 3.05 -17.98 4.85
CA LEU A 249 4.33 -17.39 5.28
C LEU A 249 5.08 -18.30 6.26
N GLU A 250 4.33 -18.99 7.10
CA GLU A 250 4.85 -19.93 8.10
C GLU A 250 5.54 -21.16 7.47
N ASP A 251 5.16 -21.54 6.24
CA ASP A 251 5.78 -22.65 5.51
C ASP A 251 7.17 -22.27 4.96
N LEU A 252 7.44 -20.98 4.79
CA LEU A 252 8.71 -20.46 4.32
C LEU A 252 9.76 -20.31 5.44
N GLY A 253 9.34 -20.41 6.68
CA GLY A 253 10.20 -20.30 7.86
C GLY A 253 9.72 -19.29 8.89
N ASP A 254 10.49 -19.10 9.93
CA ASP A 254 10.23 -18.08 10.93
C ASP A 254 10.58 -16.68 10.41
N GLU A 255 10.08 -15.68 11.12
CA GLU A 255 10.22 -14.28 10.74
C GLU A 255 11.69 -13.85 10.62
N ASP A 256 12.52 -14.24 11.60
CA ASP A 256 13.94 -13.86 11.62
C ASP A 256 14.68 -14.49 10.42
N TYR A 257 14.35 -15.71 10.04
CA TYR A 257 14.90 -16.36 8.87
C TYR A 257 14.47 -15.66 7.57
N ILE A 258 13.19 -15.31 7.44
CA ILE A 258 12.68 -14.57 6.27
C ILE A 258 13.37 -13.22 6.13
N LEU A 259 13.47 -12.45 7.23
CA LEU A 259 14.16 -11.16 7.24
C LEU A 259 15.63 -11.28 6.87
N TYR A 260 16.32 -12.29 7.39
CA TYR A 260 17.71 -12.60 7.05
C TYR A 260 17.88 -12.89 5.54
N ARG A 261 16.98 -13.68 4.96
CA ARG A 261 17.01 -14.01 3.53
C ARG A 261 16.79 -12.77 2.65
N ILE A 262 15.82 -11.91 3.00
CA ILE A 262 15.58 -10.64 2.29
C ILE A 262 16.81 -9.73 2.40
N GLN A 263 17.41 -9.61 3.58
CA GLN A 263 18.59 -8.76 3.79
C GLN A 263 19.81 -9.25 2.96
N ASN A 264 20.02 -10.56 2.90
CA ASN A 264 21.09 -11.11 2.05
C ASN A 264 20.86 -10.80 0.57
N GLU A 265 19.63 -10.92 0.10
CA GLU A 265 19.28 -10.58 -1.28
C GLU A 265 19.46 -9.07 -1.55
N LEU A 266 19.08 -8.21 -0.60
CA LEU A 266 19.30 -6.76 -0.70
C LEU A 266 20.78 -6.40 -0.87
N ASN A 267 21.67 -7.11 -0.21
CA ASN A 267 23.11 -6.84 -0.25
C ASN A 267 23.75 -7.16 -1.61
N VAL A 268 23.17 -8.05 -2.39
CA VAL A 268 23.67 -8.47 -3.70
C VAL A 268 22.88 -7.87 -4.87
N GLN A 269 21.73 -7.27 -4.60
CA GLN A 269 20.86 -6.76 -5.65
C GLN A 269 21.23 -5.33 -6.04
N TYR A 270 21.45 -5.10 -7.33
CA TYR A 270 21.80 -3.78 -7.90
C TYR A 270 20.63 -3.10 -8.64
N ASN A 271 19.58 -3.84 -8.96
CA ASN A 271 18.42 -3.28 -9.63
C ASN A 271 17.57 -2.49 -8.64
N THR A 272 17.42 -1.19 -8.88
CA THR A 272 16.69 -0.26 -7.98
C THR A 272 15.24 -0.69 -7.73
N ARG A 273 14.52 -1.16 -8.77
CA ARG A 273 13.16 -1.69 -8.62
C ARG A 273 13.14 -2.88 -7.66
N LYS A 274 14.01 -3.87 -7.92
CA LYS A 274 14.10 -5.08 -7.08
C LYS A 274 14.46 -4.74 -5.64
N GLN A 275 15.36 -3.78 -5.42
CA GLN A 275 15.68 -3.28 -4.08
C GLN A 275 14.46 -2.66 -3.38
N LEU A 276 13.62 -1.89 -4.10
CA LEU A 276 12.40 -1.31 -3.53
C LEU A 276 11.39 -2.38 -3.16
N VAL A 277 11.18 -3.39 -4.00
CA VAL A 277 10.30 -4.54 -3.70
C VAL A 277 10.80 -5.29 -2.47
N LEU A 278 12.11 -5.59 -2.39
CA LEU A 278 12.70 -6.26 -1.22
C LEU A 278 12.54 -5.44 0.07
N LYS A 279 12.77 -4.12 0.01
CA LYS A 279 12.54 -3.22 1.16
C LYS A 279 11.09 -3.19 1.60
N ALA A 280 10.15 -3.20 0.64
CA ALA A 280 8.73 -3.24 0.93
C ALA A 280 8.32 -4.55 1.62
N MET A 281 8.81 -5.70 1.12
CA MET A 281 8.58 -7.00 1.76
C MET A 281 9.22 -7.06 3.15
N TYR A 282 10.46 -6.57 3.30
CA TYR A 282 11.14 -6.48 4.59
C TYR A 282 10.34 -5.67 5.61
N ALA A 283 9.89 -4.46 5.23
CA ALA A 283 9.10 -3.60 6.09
C ALA A 283 7.78 -4.25 6.52
N TYR A 284 7.12 -4.98 5.61
CA TYR A 284 5.90 -5.71 5.93
C TYR A 284 6.12 -6.80 6.97
N ILE A 285 7.16 -7.63 6.80
CA ILE A 285 7.46 -8.72 7.72
C ILE A 285 7.95 -8.17 9.07
N ALA A 286 8.89 -7.23 9.08
CA ALA A 286 9.49 -6.68 10.30
C ALA A 286 8.48 -5.94 11.20
N GLN A 287 7.44 -5.34 10.62
CA GLN A 287 6.43 -4.62 11.40
C GLN A 287 5.31 -5.53 11.94
N LYS A 288 5.34 -6.85 11.63
CA LYS A 288 4.23 -7.78 11.96
C LYS A 288 2.87 -7.17 11.62
N ALA A 289 2.84 -6.47 10.50
CA ALA A 289 1.74 -5.61 10.16
C ALA A 289 0.50 -6.45 9.84
N SER A 290 -0.57 -6.16 10.54
CA SER A 290 -1.90 -6.71 10.30
C SER A 290 -2.91 -5.60 10.45
N PHE A 291 -3.89 -5.51 9.56
CA PHE A 291 -4.99 -4.55 9.68
C PHE A 291 -5.80 -4.71 10.98
N ASN A 292 -5.70 -5.85 11.64
CA ASN A 292 -6.40 -6.15 12.89
C ASN A 292 -5.69 -5.61 14.15
N ASN A 293 -4.45 -5.12 14.01
CA ASN A 293 -3.74 -4.57 15.15
C ASN A 293 -4.15 -3.10 15.36
N ILE A 294 -4.39 -2.71 16.62
CA ILE A 294 -4.67 -1.31 17.04
C ILE A 294 -3.55 -0.36 16.55
N ASP A 295 -2.33 -0.86 16.46
CA ASP A 295 -1.18 -0.08 16.04
C ASP A 295 -1.04 0.06 14.53
N SER A 296 -1.73 -0.77 13.74
CA SER A 296 -1.74 -0.64 12.28
C SER A 296 -2.70 0.46 11.85
N PHE A 297 -2.16 1.62 11.63
CA PHE A 297 -2.86 2.78 11.11
C PHE A 297 -2.34 3.09 9.71
N SER A 298 -3.23 3.03 8.73
CA SER A 298 -2.86 3.26 7.33
C SER A 298 -3.67 4.39 6.74
N ILE A 299 -3.00 5.29 6.05
CA ILE A 299 -3.59 6.48 5.45
C ILE A 299 -3.26 6.53 3.96
N TYR A 300 -4.25 6.79 3.14
CA TYR A 300 -4.07 7.14 1.74
C TYR A 300 -4.92 8.36 1.39
N GLY A 301 -4.32 9.52 1.27
CA GLY A 301 -5.04 10.76 1.04
C GLY A 301 -4.24 12.01 1.39
N THR A 302 -4.94 13.12 1.62
CA THR A 302 -4.32 14.41 1.92
C THR A 302 -5.12 15.22 2.95
N ASN A 303 -4.40 15.97 3.77
CA ASN A 303 -4.97 16.98 4.69
C ASN A 303 -5.19 18.34 3.98
N SER A 304 -4.68 18.51 2.76
CA SER A 304 -4.72 19.76 2.00
C SER A 304 -5.44 19.58 0.67
N PHE A 305 -6.64 19.00 0.69
CA PHE A 305 -7.41 18.73 -0.52
C PHE A 305 -7.79 20.02 -1.28
N ASN A 306 -7.91 21.15 -0.60
CA ASN A 306 -8.09 22.48 -1.21
C ASN A 306 -6.98 22.79 -2.24
N LEU A 307 -5.71 22.51 -1.93
CA LEU A 307 -4.59 22.72 -2.86
C LEU A 307 -4.66 21.79 -4.08
N VAL A 308 -5.08 20.56 -3.88
CA VAL A 308 -5.32 19.61 -4.97
C VAL A 308 -6.43 20.12 -5.87
N TRP A 309 -7.52 20.58 -5.28
CA TRP A 309 -8.66 21.14 -6.00
C TRP A 309 -8.30 22.40 -6.80
N GLU A 310 -7.52 23.30 -6.24
CA GLU A 310 -7.00 24.49 -6.93
C GLU A 310 -6.17 24.14 -8.16
N LYS A 311 -5.28 23.14 -8.05
CA LYS A 311 -4.51 22.63 -9.19
C LYS A 311 -5.41 22.03 -10.28
N VAL A 312 -6.44 21.29 -9.93
CA VAL A 312 -7.43 20.75 -10.88
C VAL A 312 -8.15 21.88 -11.60
N CYS A 313 -8.62 22.90 -10.88
CA CYS A 313 -9.29 24.06 -11.45
C CYS A 313 -8.37 24.86 -12.38
N ALA A 314 -7.10 25.02 -12.03
CA ALA A 314 -6.11 25.68 -12.85
C ALA A 314 -5.88 24.96 -14.18
N GLN A 315 -5.81 23.61 -14.16
CA GLN A 315 -5.66 22.81 -15.39
C GLN A 315 -6.89 22.89 -16.30
N ILE A 316 -8.10 22.84 -15.74
CA ILE A 316 -9.34 22.98 -16.51
C ILE A 316 -9.36 24.35 -17.19
N ARG A 317 -9.02 25.44 -16.48
CA ARG A 317 -8.91 26.79 -17.07
C ARG A 317 -7.89 26.84 -18.19
N ALA A 318 -6.69 26.30 -18.00
CA ALA A 318 -5.66 26.28 -19.04
C ALA A 318 -6.13 25.52 -20.29
N ALA A 319 -6.83 24.41 -20.13
CA ALA A 319 -7.38 23.63 -21.24
C ALA A 319 -8.51 24.35 -21.99
N THR A 320 -9.32 25.16 -21.28
CA THR A 320 -10.40 25.97 -21.93
C THR A 320 -9.90 27.23 -22.66
N TRP A 321 -8.68 27.69 -22.38
CA TRP A 321 -8.09 28.86 -23.08
C TRP A 321 -7.20 28.44 -24.26
N SER A 322 -6.98 27.16 -24.47
CA SER A 322 -6.21 26.61 -25.61
C SER A 322 -7.09 26.08 -26.76
N LEU A 323 -8.39 26.22 -26.67
CA LEU A 323 -9.42 25.99 -27.71
C LEU A 323 -9.95 27.32 -28.24
#